data_a8f4121e793e43f31a46dda698772ab2
#
_entry.id   a8f4121e793e43f31a46dda698772ab2
#
_cell.length_a   1.000
_cell.length_b   1.000
_cell.length_c   1.000
_cell.angle_alpha   90.00
_cell.angle_beta   90.00
_cell.angle_gamma   90.00
#
_symmetry.space_group_name_H-M   'P 1'
#
loop_
_entity.id
_entity.type
_entity.pdbx_description
1 polymer ?
#
loop_
_entity_poly.entity_id
_entity_poly.type
_entity_poly.pdbx_seq_one_letter_code
_entity_poly.pdbx_strand_id
1 'polypeptide(L)'
;MMVKENLENAFEKVITTRDNDKYYSLDYRTKKANNENSDYFISIHLNSATNTSAKGCEVWIYNENSKLQTLANNLCNNLATKMNTPNRGIKYSKKLAVLKNTKMPALLIEIDFISNKEVENYLRNDKNLKNISDTISSTLLSFVNKSIIDDGVFYRVCIGSFNNKDNAVNLKNEAISKGFKDTHIYTT
;
A
#
# COMPACT_ATOMS: atom_id res chain seq x y z
N MET A 1 13.72 -0.15 3.80
CA MET A 1 13.88 0.29 2.39
C MET A 1 13.05 -0.52 1.40
N MET A 2 12.83 -1.83 1.62
CA MET A 2 12.10 -2.74 0.70
C MET A 2 10.77 -2.20 0.13
N VAL A 3 9.90 -1.58 0.95
CA VAL A 3 8.64 -1.00 0.45
C VAL A 3 8.91 0.13 -0.55
N LYS A 4 9.90 0.99 -0.29
CA LYS A 4 10.30 2.06 -1.22
C LYS A 4 10.74 1.47 -2.56
N GLU A 5 11.66 0.51 -2.54
CA GLU A 5 12.19 -0.15 -3.74
C GLU A 5 11.07 -0.81 -4.58
N ASN A 6 10.11 -1.47 -3.91
CA ASN A 6 8.96 -2.07 -4.61
C ASN A 6 8.04 -1.02 -5.28
N LEU A 7 8.01 0.21 -4.78
CA LEU A 7 7.11 1.26 -5.27
C LEU A 7 7.77 2.20 -6.30
N GLU A 8 9.10 2.31 -6.33
CA GLU A 8 9.83 3.25 -7.20
C GLU A 8 9.59 3.03 -8.69
N ASN A 9 9.26 1.81 -9.11
CA ASN A 9 8.94 1.51 -10.51
C ASN A 9 7.49 1.83 -10.91
N ALA A 10 6.63 2.15 -9.95
CA ALA A 10 5.20 2.31 -10.18
C ALA A 10 4.69 3.74 -9.89
N PHE A 11 5.45 4.51 -9.14
CA PHE A 11 5.13 5.89 -8.80
C PHE A 11 6.21 6.83 -9.33
N GLU A 12 5.81 8.02 -9.75
CA GLU A 12 6.72 9.06 -10.24
C GLU A 12 7.79 9.40 -9.19
N LYS A 13 7.41 9.45 -7.92
CA LYS A 13 8.32 9.77 -6.83
C LYS A 13 7.94 9.06 -5.54
N VAL A 14 8.90 8.37 -4.95
CA VAL A 14 8.76 7.76 -3.62
C VAL A 14 9.76 8.38 -2.66
N ILE A 15 9.25 9.08 -1.65
CA ILE A 15 10.06 9.83 -0.68
C ILE A 15 10.02 9.11 0.67
N THR A 16 11.17 8.94 1.29
CA THR A 16 11.27 8.45 2.68
C THR A 16 11.57 9.62 3.62
N THR A 17 10.96 9.60 4.80
CA THR A 17 11.28 10.57 5.85
C THR A 17 12.53 10.17 6.63
N ARG A 18 12.96 8.91 6.51
CA ARG A 18 14.18 8.36 7.11
C ARG A 18 14.69 7.21 6.25
N ASP A 19 15.97 7.19 5.93
CA ASP A 19 16.69 6.18 5.15
C ASP A 19 17.90 5.58 5.88
N ASN A 20 18.16 6.04 7.10
CA ASN A 20 19.25 5.60 7.95
C ASN A 20 18.80 5.52 9.42
N ASP A 21 19.67 5.08 10.33
CA ASP A 21 19.37 4.95 11.76
C ASP A 21 19.52 6.27 12.53
N LYS A 22 19.05 7.38 11.95
CA LYS A 22 19.01 8.70 12.58
C LYS A 22 17.57 9.02 13.05
N TYR A 23 17.47 9.62 14.22
CA TYR A 23 16.21 10.16 14.72
C TYR A 23 15.79 11.40 13.93
N TYR A 24 14.53 11.43 13.52
CA TYR A 24 13.85 12.60 12.95
C TYR A 24 12.55 12.83 13.70
N SER A 25 12.31 14.08 14.13
CA SER A 25 11.10 14.44 14.87
C SER A 25 9.82 14.20 14.04
N LEU A 26 8.68 14.06 14.72
CA LEU A 26 7.39 13.94 14.03
C LEU A 26 7.08 15.18 13.18
N ASP A 27 7.45 16.36 13.67
CA ASP A 27 7.32 17.63 12.95
C ASP A 27 8.14 17.63 11.64
N TYR A 28 9.40 17.19 11.69
CA TYR A 28 10.22 17.04 10.48
C TYR A 28 9.56 16.13 9.46
N ARG A 29 9.05 14.97 9.87
CA ARG A 29 8.44 13.98 8.95
C ARG A 29 7.22 14.56 8.25
N THR A 30 6.33 15.22 8.99
CA THR A 30 5.11 15.83 8.43
C THR A 30 5.41 17.04 7.56
N LYS A 31 6.36 17.91 7.97
CA LYS A 31 6.81 19.05 7.16
C LYS A 31 7.46 18.60 5.85
N LYS A 32 8.32 17.56 5.89
CA LYS A 32 8.94 17.01 4.68
C LYS A 32 7.88 16.58 3.68
N ALA A 33 6.92 15.75 4.08
CA ALA A 33 5.84 15.31 3.19
C ALA A 33 4.99 16.46 2.64
N ASN A 34 4.66 17.44 3.50
CA ASN A 34 3.88 18.62 3.11
C ASN A 34 4.61 19.51 2.10
N ASN A 35 5.93 19.70 2.26
CA ASN A 35 6.75 20.52 1.37
C ASN A 35 6.98 19.84 0.01
N GLU A 36 7.02 18.51 -0.01
CA GLU A 36 7.15 17.72 -1.23
C GLU A 36 5.81 17.55 -1.98
N ASN A 37 4.71 18.09 -1.45
CA ASN A 37 3.35 17.96 -2.00
C ASN A 37 2.98 16.50 -2.29
N SER A 38 3.31 15.58 -1.38
CA SER A 38 3.02 14.17 -1.54
C SER A 38 1.52 13.90 -1.62
N ASP A 39 1.09 12.96 -2.46
CA ASP A 39 -0.33 12.57 -2.61
C ASP A 39 -0.82 11.73 -1.43
N TYR A 40 0.07 10.91 -0.85
CA TYR A 40 -0.22 10.04 0.30
C TYR A 40 0.94 10.06 1.29
N PHE A 41 0.60 9.88 2.58
CA PHE A 41 1.58 9.65 3.64
C PHE A 41 1.34 8.28 4.29
N ILE A 42 2.32 7.39 4.19
CA ILE A 42 2.23 6.04 4.74
C ILE A 42 3.30 5.88 5.83
N SER A 43 2.87 5.71 7.08
CA SER A 43 3.75 5.44 8.21
C SER A 43 3.74 3.95 8.54
N ILE A 44 4.91 3.33 8.65
CA ILE A 44 5.04 1.89 8.89
C ILE A 44 5.75 1.68 10.22
N HIS A 45 5.10 0.98 11.13
CA HIS A 45 5.52 0.78 12.51
C HIS A 45 5.35 -0.67 12.99
N LEU A 46 6.00 -0.94 14.09
CA LEU A 46 5.75 -2.10 14.94
C LEU A 46 5.19 -1.58 16.27
N ASN A 47 4.06 -2.11 16.67
CA ASN A 47 3.39 -1.79 17.92
C ASN A 47 4.16 -2.37 19.13
N SER A 48 3.86 -1.89 20.32
CA SER A 48 4.36 -2.46 21.57
C SER A 48 3.32 -2.36 22.66
N ALA A 49 3.25 -3.36 23.53
CA ALA A 49 2.37 -3.39 24.69
C ALA A 49 3.08 -3.97 25.92
N THR A 50 2.63 -3.57 27.11
CA THR A 50 3.07 -4.18 28.38
C THR A 50 2.67 -5.66 28.46
N ASN A 51 1.52 -6.01 27.91
CA ASN A 51 1.14 -7.41 27.72
C ASN A 51 1.92 -7.98 26.52
N THR A 52 2.93 -8.79 26.81
CA THR A 52 3.79 -9.44 25.80
C THR A 52 3.09 -10.52 24.99
N SER A 53 1.85 -10.91 25.35
CA SER A 53 1.02 -11.79 24.53
C SER A 53 0.26 -11.03 23.45
N ALA A 54 0.26 -9.69 23.46
CA ALA A 54 -0.41 -8.89 22.44
C ALA A 54 0.13 -9.21 21.06
N LYS A 55 -0.78 -9.38 20.07
CA LYS A 55 -0.47 -9.78 18.71
C LYS A 55 -1.52 -9.22 17.75
N GLY A 56 -1.15 -8.98 16.51
CA GLY A 56 -2.08 -8.63 15.45
C GLY A 56 -1.81 -7.29 14.79
N CYS A 57 -2.22 -7.21 13.51
CA CYS A 57 -2.09 -6.02 12.67
C CYS A 57 -3.24 -5.05 12.90
N GLU A 58 -2.95 -3.75 12.96
CA GLU A 58 -3.94 -2.68 12.95
C GLU A 58 -3.47 -1.51 12.09
N VAL A 59 -4.43 -0.77 11.52
CA VAL A 59 -4.13 0.42 10.72
C VAL A 59 -4.89 1.61 11.27
N TRP A 60 -4.16 2.69 11.50
CA TRP A 60 -4.68 3.95 12.03
C TRP A 60 -4.90 4.94 10.91
N ILE A 61 -6.10 5.56 10.89
CA ILE A 61 -6.45 6.69 10.03
C ILE A 61 -7.06 7.81 10.88
N TYR A 62 -7.21 9.00 10.30
CA TYR A 62 -7.64 10.18 11.05
C TYR A 62 -9.06 10.04 11.62
N ASN A 63 -10.01 9.59 10.80
CA ASN A 63 -11.42 9.34 11.17
C ASN A 63 -12.09 8.39 10.16
N GLU A 64 -13.34 8.04 10.42
CA GLU A 64 -14.16 7.16 9.56
C GLU A 64 -14.48 7.71 8.17
N ASN A 65 -14.40 9.03 7.99
CA ASN A 65 -14.62 9.68 6.69
C ASN A 65 -13.36 9.79 5.84
N SER A 66 -12.26 9.16 6.26
CA SER A 66 -11.00 9.16 5.51
C SER A 66 -11.16 8.46 4.16
N LYS A 67 -10.66 9.09 3.10
CA LYS A 67 -10.54 8.48 1.76
C LYS A 67 -9.72 7.17 1.76
N LEU A 68 -8.95 6.93 2.82
CA LEU A 68 -8.11 5.74 2.99
C LEU A 68 -8.81 4.59 3.73
N GLN A 69 -10.12 4.66 4.03
CA GLN A 69 -10.86 3.61 4.74
C GLN A 69 -10.71 2.24 4.04
N THR A 70 -10.93 2.19 2.74
CA THR A 70 -10.79 0.96 1.94
C THR A 70 -9.36 0.44 1.95
N LEU A 71 -8.37 1.33 1.77
CA LEU A 71 -6.96 0.96 1.81
C LEU A 71 -6.57 0.40 3.19
N ALA A 72 -6.98 1.07 4.26
CA ALA A 72 -6.70 0.65 5.64
C ALA A 72 -7.26 -0.74 5.93
N ASN A 73 -8.51 -1.00 5.49
CA ASN A 73 -9.13 -2.32 5.64
C ASN A 73 -8.38 -3.41 4.85
N ASN A 74 -8.02 -3.13 3.61
CA ASN A 74 -7.28 -4.08 2.77
C ASN A 74 -5.89 -4.38 3.35
N LEU A 75 -5.18 -3.36 3.88
CA LEU A 75 -3.89 -3.55 4.56
C LEU A 75 -4.03 -4.44 5.79
N CYS A 76 -5.05 -4.20 6.66
CA CYS A 76 -5.31 -5.06 7.82
C CYS A 76 -5.55 -6.51 7.40
N ASN A 77 -6.43 -6.74 6.42
CA ASN A 77 -6.80 -8.08 5.95
C ASN A 77 -5.59 -8.81 5.33
N ASN A 78 -4.87 -8.15 4.42
CA ASN A 78 -3.78 -8.77 3.68
C ASN A 78 -2.58 -9.07 4.57
N LEU A 79 -2.22 -8.16 5.48
CA LEU A 79 -1.13 -8.37 6.44
C LEU A 79 -1.47 -9.46 7.45
N ALA A 80 -2.68 -9.43 8.02
CA ALA A 80 -3.12 -10.43 8.97
C ALA A 80 -3.10 -11.84 8.36
N THR A 81 -3.61 -11.97 7.13
CA THR A 81 -3.56 -13.23 6.37
C THR A 81 -2.13 -13.67 6.07
N LYS A 82 -1.28 -12.75 5.59
CA LYS A 82 0.10 -13.06 5.19
C LYS A 82 0.97 -13.51 6.36
N MET A 83 0.79 -12.89 7.51
CA MET A 83 1.56 -13.16 8.72
C MET A 83 0.93 -14.23 9.62
N ASN A 84 -0.27 -14.70 9.30
CA ASN A 84 -1.07 -15.57 10.17
C ASN A 84 -1.20 -14.96 11.58
N THR A 85 -1.60 -13.70 11.65
CA THR A 85 -1.77 -12.93 12.90
C THR A 85 -3.19 -12.39 13.00
N PRO A 86 -3.71 -12.07 14.20
CA PRO A 86 -5.04 -11.48 14.33
C PRO A 86 -5.17 -10.16 13.55
N ASN A 87 -6.30 -10.01 12.85
CA ASN A 87 -6.71 -8.74 12.28
C ASN A 87 -7.40 -7.91 13.38
N ARG A 88 -6.75 -6.86 13.86
CA ARG A 88 -7.28 -5.95 14.88
C ARG A 88 -8.09 -4.79 14.27
N GLY A 89 -8.12 -4.71 12.95
CA GLY A 89 -8.92 -3.77 12.17
C GLY A 89 -8.40 -2.34 12.18
N ILE A 90 -9.25 -1.47 11.65
CA ILE A 90 -8.99 -0.03 11.54
C ILE A 90 -9.16 0.64 12.92
N LYS A 91 -8.28 1.58 13.21
CA LYS A 91 -8.33 2.46 14.38
C LYS A 91 -8.37 3.92 13.93
N TYR A 92 -8.94 4.78 14.77
CA TYR A 92 -9.09 6.20 14.47
C TYR A 92 -8.35 7.06 15.50
N SER A 93 -7.60 8.04 15.03
CA SER A 93 -6.90 8.97 15.93
C SER A 93 -6.73 10.35 15.30
N LYS A 94 -7.27 11.36 15.99
CA LYS A 94 -7.02 12.79 15.71
C LYS A 94 -5.78 13.32 16.46
N LYS A 95 -5.08 12.45 17.22
CA LYS A 95 -3.94 12.84 18.08
C LYS A 95 -2.59 12.44 17.50
N LEU A 96 -2.54 11.39 16.64
CA LEU A 96 -1.29 10.96 16.02
C LEU A 96 -0.77 12.05 15.07
N ALA A 97 0.45 12.54 15.33
CA ALA A 97 1.01 13.70 14.63
C ALA A 97 1.04 13.50 13.11
N VAL A 98 1.42 12.31 12.65
CA VAL A 98 1.51 11.99 11.21
C VAL A 98 0.13 11.94 10.52
N LEU A 99 -0.95 11.72 11.26
CA LEU A 99 -2.32 11.76 10.73
C LEU A 99 -2.93 13.17 10.81
N LYS A 100 -2.53 13.95 11.84
CA LYS A 100 -3.09 15.27 12.11
C LYS A 100 -2.42 16.39 11.31
N ASN A 101 -1.08 16.33 11.17
CA ASN A 101 -0.27 17.45 10.68
C ASN A 101 0.14 17.30 9.20
N THR A 102 -0.24 16.24 8.55
CA THR A 102 -0.09 16.05 7.09
C THR A 102 -1.26 16.68 6.36
N LYS A 103 -1.00 17.31 5.20
CA LYS A 103 -2.02 17.94 4.35
C LYS A 103 -2.71 16.95 3.42
N MET A 104 -2.06 15.86 3.12
CA MET A 104 -2.55 14.78 2.27
C MET A 104 -3.21 13.67 3.10
N PRO A 105 -3.98 12.75 2.49
CA PRO A 105 -4.45 11.54 3.15
C PRO A 105 -3.30 10.75 3.73
N ALA A 106 -3.42 10.39 5.02
CA ALA A 106 -2.36 9.71 5.78
C ALA A 106 -2.90 8.50 6.53
N LEU A 107 -2.09 7.44 6.62
CA LEU A 107 -2.34 6.29 7.47
C LEU A 107 -1.06 5.83 8.19
N LEU A 108 -1.25 5.09 9.28
CA LEU A 108 -0.17 4.46 10.03
C LEU A 108 -0.49 2.97 10.19
N ILE A 109 0.43 2.15 9.74
CA ILE A 109 0.35 0.69 9.81
C ILE A 109 1.12 0.24 11.05
N GLU A 110 0.45 -0.45 11.96
CA GLU A 110 1.08 -1.26 13.01
C GLU A 110 1.05 -2.71 12.54
N ILE A 111 2.19 -3.18 12.05
CA ILE A 111 2.31 -4.51 11.41
C ILE A 111 1.96 -5.62 12.40
N ASP A 112 2.54 -5.55 13.60
CA ASP A 112 2.28 -6.44 14.73
C ASP A 112 3.01 -5.88 15.99
N PHE A 113 3.01 -6.60 17.10
CA PHE A 113 3.60 -6.17 18.38
C PHE A 113 5.00 -6.72 18.55
N ILE A 114 6.02 -5.84 18.48
CA ILE A 114 7.43 -6.22 18.68
C ILE A 114 7.72 -6.73 20.11
N SER A 115 6.88 -6.35 21.09
CA SER A 115 6.95 -6.85 22.46
C SER A 115 6.59 -8.34 22.58
N ASN A 116 5.97 -8.94 21.55
CA ASN A 116 5.68 -10.36 21.49
C ASN A 116 6.88 -11.12 20.92
N LYS A 117 7.37 -12.12 21.68
CA LYS A 117 8.60 -12.87 21.33
C LYS A 117 8.47 -13.68 20.02
N GLU A 118 7.30 -14.22 19.73
CA GLU A 118 7.06 -14.95 18.47
C GLU A 118 7.11 -13.99 17.29
N VAL A 119 6.52 -12.80 17.42
CA VAL A 119 6.53 -11.75 16.40
C VAL A 119 7.96 -11.24 16.20
N GLU A 120 8.71 -10.97 17.27
CA GLU A 120 10.11 -10.57 17.17
C GLU A 120 10.93 -11.60 16.39
N ASN A 121 10.79 -12.89 16.73
CA ASN A 121 11.49 -13.97 16.04
C ASN A 121 11.07 -14.09 14.55
N TYR A 122 9.76 -13.93 14.26
CA TYR A 122 9.24 -13.91 12.89
C TYR A 122 9.88 -12.79 12.05
N LEU A 123 10.03 -11.60 12.63
CA LEU A 123 10.59 -10.42 11.97
C LEU A 123 12.11 -10.45 11.78
N ARG A 124 12.83 -11.36 12.46
CA ARG A 124 14.28 -11.56 12.24
C ARG A 124 14.60 -12.27 10.92
N ASN A 125 13.61 -12.81 10.24
CA ASN A 125 13.79 -13.53 8.98
C ASN A 125 13.54 -12.61 7.78
N ASP A 126 14.55 -12.41 6.93
CA ASP A 126 14.50 -11.54 5.76
C ASP A 126 13.39 -11.92 4.77
N LYS A 127 13.10 -13.22 4.61
CA LYS A 127 12.00 -13.69 3.77
C LYS A 127 10.65 -13.20 4.30
N ASN A 128 10.47 -13.17 5.62
CA ASN A 128 9.26 -12.65 6.24
C ASN A 128 9.15 -11.14 6.08
N LEU A 129 10.26 -10.41 6.26
CA LEU A 129 10.30 -8.96 6.01
C LEU A 129 9.97 -8.65 4.55
N LYS A 130 10.53 -9.43 3.61
CA LYS A 130 10.19 -9.30 2.20
C LYS A 130 8.70 -9.54 1.94
N ASN A 131 8.13 -10.61 2.48
CA ASN A 131 6.70 -10.91 2.35
C ASN A 131 5.80 -9.79 2.87
N ILE A 132 6.14 -9.18 4.01
CA ILE A 132 5.43 -8.02 4.58
C ILE A 132 5.52 -6.82 3.62
N SER A 133 6.73 -6.52 3.16
CA SER A 133 7.00 -5.44 2.22
C SER A 133 6.21 -5.59 0.91
N ASP A 134 6.25 -6.79 0.32
CA ASP A 134 5.52 -7.10 -0.91
C ASP A 134 4.00 -6.97 -0.71
N THR A 135 3.49 -7.40 0.46
CA THR A 135 2.06 -7.27 0.80
C THR A 135 1.64 -5.81 0.93
N ILE A 136 2.42 -4.99 1.64
CA ILE A 136 2.13 -3.55 1.77
C ILE A 136 2.15 -2.89 0.38
N SER A 137 3.20 -3.12 -0.39
CA SER A 137 3.41 -2.50 -1.69
C SER A 137 2.31 -2.89 -2.68
N SER A 138 1.98 -4.17 -2.80
CA SER A 138 0.92 -4.64 -3.72
C SER A 138 -0.46 -4.10 -3.33
N THR A 139 -0.74 -3.96 -2.03
CA THR A 139 -2.00 -3.39 -1.55
C THR A 139 -2.10 -1.89 -1.88
N LEU A 140 -1.01 -1.14 -1.71
CA LEU A 140 -0.92 0.27 -2.09
C LEU A 140 -1.11 0.46 -3.60
N LEU A 141 -0.40 -0.32 -4.41
CA LEU A 141 -0.50 -0.27 -5.88
C LEU A 141 -1.92 -0.57 -6.36
N SER A 142 -2.55 -1.60 -5.84
CA SER A 142 -3.94 -1.96 -6.19
C SER A 142 -4.93 -0.85 -5.83
N PHE A 143 -4.72 -0.16 -4.70
CA PHE A 143 -5.56 0.94 -4.28
C PHE A 143 -5.41 2.16 -5.19
N VAL A 144 -4.17 2.56 -5.51
CA VAL A 144 -3.91 3.73 -6.36
C VAL A 144 -4.39 3.48 -7.79
N ASN A 145 -4.11 2.30 -8.36
CA ASN A 145 -4.58 1.92 -9.69
C ASN A 145 -6.12 1.92 -9.77
N LYS A 146 -6.81 1.43 -8.73
CA LYS A 146 -8.26 1.49 -8.66
C LYS A 146 -8.78 2.92 -8.56
N SER A 147 -8.11 3.78 -7.80
CA SER A 147 -8.49 5.20 -7.67
C SER A 147 -8.35 5.97 -9.00
N ILE A 148 -7.35 5.62 -9.81
CA ILE A 148 -7.18 6.20 -11.16
C ILE A 148 -8.30 5.74 -12.10
N ILE A 149 -8.82 4.52 -11.93
CA ILE A 149 -9.92 3.98 -12.74
C ILE A 149 -11.28 4.55 -12.31
N ASP A 150 -11.45 4.84 -11.01
CA ASP A 150 -12.73 5.33 -10.44
C ASP A 150 -13.02 6.83 -10.71
N ASP A 151 -12.11 7.58 -11.34
CA ASP A 151 -12.34 8.98 -11.77
C ASP A 151 -13.23 9.09 -13.02
N GLY A 152 -13.70 7.98 -13.55
CA GLY A 152 -14.52 7.89 -14.76
C GLY A 152 -13.71 8.02 -16.06
N VAL A 153 -12.40 8.13 -15.97
CA VAL A 153 -11.51 8.18 -17.13
C VAL A 153 -10.99 6.76 -17.41
N PHE A 154 -11.29 6.25 -18.59
CA PHE A 154 -10.77 4.97 -19.04
C PHE A 154 -9.46 5.15 -19.77
N TYR A 155 -8.36 4.67 -19.18
CA TYR A 155 -7.06 4.60 -19.84
C TYR A 155 -6.97 3.27 -20.60
N ARG A 156 -6.90 3.34 -21.93
CA ARG A 156 -6.82 2.17 -22.79
C ARG A 156 -5.41 2.02 -23.34
N VAL A 157 -4.80 0.86 -23.11
CA VAL A 157 -3.56 0.48 -23.79
C VAL A 157 -3.92 -0.28 -25.04
N CYS A 158 -3.65 0.31 -26.22
CA CYS A 158 -3.86 -0.34 -27.50
C CYS A 158 -2.61 -1.16 -27.83
N ILE A 159 -2.76 -2.48 -27.95
CA ILE A 159 -1.66 -3.41 -28.27
C ILE A 159 -1.54 -3.73 -29.76
N GLY A 160 -2.43 -3.19 -30.61
CA GLY A 160 -2.37 -3.35 -32.06
C GLY A 160 -3.55 -2.69 -32.77
N SER A 161 -3.34 -2.32 -34.04
CA SER A 161 -4.38 -1.84 -34.97
C SER A 161 -4.29 -2.65 -36.26
N PHE A 162 -5.42 -3.15 -36.75
CA PHE A 162 -5.48 -4.06 -37.88
C PHE A 162 -6.61 -3.65 -38.82
N ASN A 163 -6.33 -3.71 -40.14
CA ASN A 163 -7.37 -3.56 -41.16
C ASN A 163 -8.14 -4.88 -41.41
N ASN A 164 -7.62 -6.00 -40.87
CA ASN A 164 -8.26 -7.31 -40.95
C ASN A 164 -8.74 -7.70 -39.55
N LYS A 165 -10.04 -8.02 -39.44
CA LYS A 165 -10.70 -8.42 -38.20
C LYS A 165 -10.09 -9.69 -37.60
N ASP A 166 -9.71 -10.67 -38.40
CA ASP A 166 -9.19 -11.95 -37.92
C ASP A 166 -7.85 -11.75 -37.20
N ASN A 167 -7.00 -10.82 -37.69
CA ASN A 167 -5.75 -10.48 -37.04
C ASN A 167 -5.98 -9.84 -35.65
N ALA A 168 -6.99 -8.99 -35.54
CA ALA A 168 -7.37 -8.42 -34.26
C ALA A 168 -7.89 -9.49 -33.30
N VAL A 169 -8.70 -10.44 -33.78
CA VAL A 169 -9.22 -11.57 -32.99
C VAL A 169 -8.09 -12.48 -32.53
N ASN A 170 -7.13 -12.78 -33.41
CA ASN A 170 -5.96 -13.64 -33.09
C ASN A 170 -5.12 -12.98 -31.96
N LEU A 171 -4.79 -11.68 -32.09
CA LEU A 171 -4.04 -10.97 -31.02
C LEU A 171 -4.84 -10.89 -29.72
N LYS A 172 -6.15 -10.68 -29.78
CA LYS A 172 -7.01 -10.74 -28.58
C LYS A 172 -6.90 -12.10 -27.88
N ASN A 173 -7.03 -13.20 -28.63
CA ASN A 173 -6.98 -14.54 -28.06
C ASN A 173 -5.59 -14.85 -27.49
N GLU A 174 -4.52 -14.41 -28.15
CA GLU A 174 -3.15 -14.49 -27.62
C GLU A 174 -3.01 -13.72 -26.30
N ALA A 175 -3.50 -12.50 -26.23
CA ALA A 175 -3.48 -11.70 -25.00
C ALA A 175 -4.25 -12.38 -23.85
N ILE A 176 -5.45 -12.92 -24.13
CA ILE A 176 -6.23 -13.69 -23.17
C ILE A 176 -5.46 -14.90 -22.65
N SER A 177 -4.79 -15.64 -23.54
CA SER A 177 -3.98 -16.81 -23.16
C SER A 177 -2.79 -16.46 -22.27
N LYS A 178 -2.29 -15.23 -22.37
CA LYS A 178 -1.21 -14.67 -21.54
C LYS A 178 -1.73 -14.00 -20.25
N GLY A 179 -3.02 -14.12 -19.95
CA GLY A 179 -3.61 -13.67 -18.67
C GLY A 179 -4.34 -12.32 -18.71
N PHE A 180 -4.41 -11.63 -19.87
CA PHE A 180 -5.15 -10.37 -20.03
C PHE A 180 -6.63 -10.66 -20.31
N LYS A 181 -7.40 -11.07 -19.30
CA LYS A 181 -8.77 -11.59 -19.41
C LYS A 181 -9.78 -10.61 -20.01
N ASP A 182 -9.59 -9.29 -19.76
CA ASP A 182 -10.52 -8.23 -20.16
C ASP A 182 -10.12 -7.54 -21.49
N THR A 183 -9.52 -8.29 -22.41
CA THR A 183 -9.12 -7.76 -23.72
C THR A 183 -10.31 -7.60 -24.65
N HIS A 184 -10.51 -6.38 -25.21
CA HIS A 184 -11.61 -6.05 -26.11
C HIS A 184 -11.10 -5.55 -27.48
N ILE A 185 -11.92 -5.71 -28.52
CA ILE A 185 -11.70 -5.11 -29.85
C ILE A 185 -12.66 -3.90 -29.97
N TYR A 186 -12.11 -2.76 -30.31
CA TYR A 186 -12.87 -1.55 -30.65
C TYR A 186 -12.75 -1.29 -32.15
N THR A 187 -13.86 -1.03 -32.80
CA THR A 187 -13.91 -0.57 -34.19
C THR A 187 -14.16 0.93 -34.19
N THR A 188 -13.32 1.69 -34.88
CA THR A 188 -13.47 3.13 -35.15
C THR A 188 -14.06 3.34 -36.51
#